data_4774c55c1bd733f7818bf03b07a29893
#
_entry.id   4774c55c1bd733f7818bf03b07a29893
#
_cell.length_a   1.000
_cell.length_b   1.000
_cell.length_c   1.000
_cell.angle_alpha   90.00
_cell.angle_beta   90.00
_cell.angle_gamma   90.00
#
_symmetry.space_group_name_H-M   'P 1'
#
loop_
_entity.id
_entity.type
_entity.pdbx_description
1 polymer ?
#
loop_
_entity_poly.entity_id
_entity_poly.type
_entity_poly.pdbx_seq_one_letter_code
_entity_poly.pdbx_strand_id
1 'polypeptide(L)'
;LEGPHLNPARAGAQNPEFLTPPSLPEMRRLLERFPGRVRWVTVAPELEGARELIQYLREAGVVVSIGHSDATYEQAMVAFQWGISHATHTFNGMNPLHHRAPGVPGAVLTAPGVSAEIIADGFHIHPGVARLLWQVKGPDRLLLVTDAIRATDLPDGRYDLGGLEVDVVGGAARLAGQETLAGSTLTLERAVAWMVEAVGLSLAEAVQLASLNPARRLGVAHRLGSLEVGKDASLVLLDDALRVRLTLRQGELIYDGQGDEFEDAAHGGAGALDGEPSEMLDHEEAY
;
A
#
# COMPACT_ATOMS: atom_id res chain seq x y z
N LEU A 1 -12.69 2.87 0.32
CA LEU A 1 -13.28 1.85 -0.55
C LEU A 1 -12.35 1.66 -1.74
N GLU A 2 -11.95 0.43 -1.98
CA GLU A 2 -11.28 -0.01 -3.18
C GLU A 2 -12.24 -0.91 -3.95
N GLY A 3 -12.77 -0.41 -5.05
CA GLY A 3 -13.93 -0.99 -5.70
C GLY A 3 -15.28 -0.48 -5.14
N PRO A 4 -16.37 -0.86 -5.80
CA PRO A 4 -16.47 -1.76 -6.95
C PRO A 4 -16.16 -1.11 -8.32
N HIS A 5 -15.85 0.18 -8.38
CA HIS A 5 -15.72 0.97 -9.62
C HIS A 5 -14.30 0.90 -10.22
N LEU A 6 -13.80 -0.32 -10.40
CA LEU A 6 -12.47 -0.64 -10.93
C LEU A 6 -12.57 -1.23 -12.32
N ASN A 7 -11.49 -1.13 -13.13
CA ASN A 7 -11.47 -1.72 -14.45
C ASN A 7 -11.21 -3.24 -14.38
N PRO A 8 -12.12 -4.09 -14.89
CA PRO A 8 -11.94 -5.54 -14.88
C PRO A 8 -10.66 -6.02 -15.58
N ALA A 9 -10.14 -5.26 -16.56
CA ALA A 9 -8.87 -5.57 -17.22
C ALA A 9 -7.66 -5.38 -16.29
N ARG A 10 -7.84 -4.69 -15.16
CA ARG A 10 -6.82 -4.41 -14.15
C ARG A 10 -7.27 -4.84 -12.74
N ALA A 11 -8.17 -5.81 -12.67
CA ALA A 11 -8.74 -6.30 -11.42
C ALA A 11 -7.69 -6.78 -10.41
N GLY A 12 -6.54 -7.30 -10.87
CA GLY A 12 -5.57 -7.93 -9.96
C GLY A 12 -6.22 -9.11 -9.23
N ALA A 13 -6.26 -9.04 -7.91
CA ALA A 13 -6.93 -10.02 -7.05
C ALA A 13 -8.34 -9.58 -6.60
N GLN A 14 -8.89 -8.51 -7.16
CA GLN A 14 -10.30 -8.17 -6.97
C GLN A 14 -11.17 -9.16 -7.76
N ASN A 15 -12.21 -9.71 -7.12
CA ASN A 15 -13.12 -10.63 -7.80
C ASN A 15 -13.93 -9.88 -8.88
N PRO A 16 -13.77 -10.19 -10.18
CA PRO A 16 -14.44 -9.46 -11.25
C PRO A 16 -15.96 -9.48 -11.19
N GLU A 17 -16.56 -10.48 -10.52
CA GLU A 17 -18.02 -10.58 -10.36
C GLU A 17 -18.61 -9.45 -9.50
N PHE A 18 -17.78 -8.82 -8.66
CA PHE A 18 -18.18 -7.72 -7.79
C PHE A 18 -17.83 -6.34 -8.36
N LEU A 19 -17.15 -6.28 -9.50
CA LEU A 19 -16.84 -5.01 -10.14
C LEU A 19 -18.05 -4.50 -10.92
N THR A 20 -18.37 -3.23 -10.71
CA THR A 20 -19.50 -2.57 -11.37
C THR A 20 -19.03 -1.25 -12.01
N PRO A 21 -19.69 -0.81 -13.09
CA PRO A 21 -19.43 0.53 -13.62
C PRO A 21 -19.64 1.62 -12.54
N PRO A 22 -18.93 2.75 -12.64
CA PRO A 22 -19.15 3.90 -11.76
C PRO A 22 -20.61 4.33 -11.71
N SER A 23 -21.17 4.36 -10.48
CA SER A 23 -22.58 4.66 -10.25
C SER A 23 -22.76 5.78 -9.23
N LEU A 24 -23.02 6.99 -9.73
CA LEU A 24 -23.32 8.16 -8.87
C LEU A 24 -24.53 7.90 -7.95
N PRO A 25 -25.67 7.32 -8.42
CA PRO A 25 -26.81 7.04 -7.53
C PRO A 25 -26.49 6.07 -6.38
N GLU A 26 -25.67 5.06 -6.64
CA GLU A 26 -25.27 4.09 -5.59
C GLU A 26 -24.34 4.74 -4.58
N MET A 27 -23.34 5.46 -5.03
CA MET A 27 -22.40 6.15 -4.14
C MET A 27 -23.12 7.21 -3.29
N ARG A 28 -24.07 7.94 -3.86
CA ARG A 28 -24.90 8.91 -3.13
C ARG A 28 -25.67 8.21 -2.00
N ARG A 29 -26.38 7.12 -2.27
CA ARG A 29 -27.09 6.33 -1.25
C ARG A 29 -26.13 5.82 -0.16
N LEU A 30 -24.91 5.40 -0.54
CA LEU A 30 -23.90 4.92 0.41
C LEU A 30 -23.45 6.05 1.36
N LEU A 31 -23.10 7.22 0.81
CA LEU A 31 -22.65 8.36 1.63
C LEU A 31 -23.76 8.91 2.52
N GLU A 32 -25.02 8.94 2.05
CA GLU A 32 -26.19 9.34 2.83
C GLU A 32 -26.48 8.37 3.98
N ARG A 33 -26.30 7.05 3.74
CA ARG A 33 -26.53 6.03 4.77
C ARG A 33 -25.41 6.00 5.81
N PHE A 34 -24.17 6.33 5.45
CA PHE A 34 -23.00 6.27 6.30
C PHE A 34 -22.24 7.60 6.30
N PRO A 35 -22.84 8.68 6.82
CA PRO A 35 -22.26 10.02 6.74
C PRO A 35 -20.88 10.07 7.43
N GLY A 36 -19.89 10.60 6.71
CA GLY A 36 -18.52 10.75 7.19
C GLY A 36 -17.70 9.45 7.37
N ARG A 37 -18.28 8.26 7.07
CA ARG A 37 -17.56 6.98 7.20
C ARG A 37 -16.70 6.65 5.98
N VAL A 38 -17.16 7.02 4.78
CA VAL A 38 -16.37 6.88 3.56
C VAL A 38 -15.51 8.12 3.40
N ARG A 39 -14.20 7.95 3.51
CA ARG A 39 -13.22 9.06 3.47
C ARG A 39 -12.33 9.00 2.23
N TRP A 40 -12.28 7.85 1.57
CA TRP A 40 -11.39 7.57 0.46
C TRP A 40 -12.01 6.54 -0.48
N VAL A 41 -11.96 6.81 -1.79
CA VAL A 41 -12.51 5.92 -2.81
C VAL A 41 -11.53 5.80 -3.98
N THR A 42 -11.22 4.57 -4.36
CA THR A 42 -10.46 4.24 -5.57
C THR A 42 -11.40 4.06 -6.75
N VAL A 43 -11.10 4.69 -7.88
CA VAL A 43 -11.89 4.65 -9.11
C VAL A 43 -10.98 4.49 -10.31
N ALA A 44 -11.40 3.69 -11.29
CA ALA A 44 -10.82 3.65 -12.64
C ALA A 44 -11.47 4.75 -13.50
N PRO A 45 -10.77 5.85 -13.80
CA PRO A 45 -11.39 7.04 -14.39
C PRO A 45 -11.77 6.91 -15.86
N GLU A 46 -11.24 5.92 -16.56
CA GLU A 46 -11.57 5.63 -17.96
C GLU A 46 -12.93 4.98 -18.15
N LEU A 47 -13.56 4.51 -17.06
CA LEU A 47 -14.88 3.88 -17.13
C LEU A 47 -15.98 4.92 -17.33
N GLU A 48 -17.04 4.52 -18.03
CA GLU A 48 -18.24 5.35 -18.24
C GLU A 48 -18.87 5.72 -16.88
N GLY A 49 -19.24 6.99 -16.70
CA GLY A 49 -19.81 7.52 -15.44
C GLY A 49 -18.77 7.91 -14.39
N ALA A 50 -17.48 7.61 -14.61
CA ALA A 50 -16.43 7.91 -13.62
C ALA A 50 -16.29 9.41 -13.37
N ARG A 51 -16.40 10.27 -14.40
CA ARG A 51 -16.24 11.72 -14.26
C ARG A 51 -17.22 12.30 -13.25
N GLU A 52 -18.51 12.02 -13.42
CA GLU A 52 -19.58 12.53 -12.56
C GLU A 52 -19.40 12.02 -11.13
N LEU A 53 -19.03 10.75 -10.97
CA LEU A 53 -18.75 10.16 -9.67
C LEU A 53 -17.55 10.85 -8.99
N ILE A 54 -16.44 11.04 -9.69
CA ILE A 54 -15.22 11.68 -9.17
C ILE A 54 -15.53 13.12 -8.71
N GLN A 55 -16.26 13.88 -9.51
CA GLN A 55 -16.64 15.26 -9.17
C GLN A 55 -17.52 15.29 -7.92
N TYR A 56 -18.51 14.43 -7.83
CA TYR A 56 -19.39 14.32 -6.66
C TYR A 56 -18.59 13.94 -5.38
N LEU A 57 -17.73 12.94 -5.45
CA LEU A 57 -16.90 12.51 -4.31
C LEU A 57 -16.01 13.65 -3.82
N ARG A 58 -15.37 14.39 -4.73
CA ARG A 58 -14.55 15.55 -4.39
C ARG A 58 -15.38 16.62 -3.67
N GLU A 59 -16.58 16.95 -4.17
CA GLU A 59 -17.48 17.92 -3.56
C GLU A 59 -17.96 17.47 -2.17
N ALA A 60 -18.12 16.17 -1.98
CA ALA A 60 -18.43 15.56 -0.67
C ALA A 60 -17.24 15.50 0.29
N GLY A 61 -16.06 16.00 -0.08
CA GLY A 61 -14.85 15.99 0.74
C GLY A 61 -14.22 14.60 0.89
N VAL A 62 -14.52 13.68 -0.02
CA VAL A 62 -13.92 12.34 -0.09
C VAL A 62 -12.67 12.41 -0.95
N VAL A 63 -11.58 11.79 -0.49
CA VAL A 63 -10.34 11.64 -1.28
C VAL A 63 -10.62 10.67 -2.42
N VAL A 64 -10.37 11.09 -3.66
CA VAL A 64 -10.51 10.22 -4.83
C VAL A 64 -9.13 9.81 -5.32
N SER A 65 -8.95 8.50 -5.47
CA SER A 65 -7.71 7.88 -5.91
C SER A 65 -7.90 7.17 -7.25
N ILE A 66 -6.89 7.23 -8.12
CA ILE A 66 -6.81 6.38 -9.31
C ILE A 66 -6.15 5.05 -8.93
N GLY A 67 -6.75 3.93 -9.29
CA GLY A 67 -6.22 2.60 -9.09
C GLY A 67 -7.02 1.57 -9.85
N HIS A 68 -6.45 0.38 -10.08
CA HIS A 68 -7.03 -0.68 -10.89
C HIS A 68 -7.57 -0.15 -12.22
N SER A 69 -6.71 0.55 -12.94
CA SER A 69 -7.05 1.39 -14.09
C SER A 69 -6.16 1.08 -15.27
N ASP A 70 -6.75 0.99 -16.45
CA ASP A 70 -6.06 0.88 -17.74
C ASP A 70 -6.01 2.22 -18.48
N ALA A 71 -6.23 3.33 -17.77
CA ALA A 71 -6.21 4.66 -18.34
C ALA A 71 -4.88 4.97 -19.05
N THR A 72 -4.95 5.64 -20.18
CA THR A 72 -3.77 6.23 -20.80
C THR A 72 -3.23 7.38 -19.95
N TYR A 73 -2.04 7.85 -20.25
CA TYR A 73 -1.47 9.03 -19.62
C TYR A 73 -2.40 10.24 -19.72
N GLU A 74 -2.95 10.48 -20.91
CA GLU A 74 -3.84 11.63 -21.19
C GLU A 74 -5.15 11.52 -20.42
N GLN A 75 -5.76 10.33 -20.37
CA GLN A 75 -6.96 10.07 -19.59
C GLN A 75 -6.74 10.32 -18.10
N ALA A 76 -5.62 9.83 -17.56
CA ALA A 76 -5.26 10.05 -16.16
C ALA A 76 -5.03 11.54 -15.86
N MET A 77 -4.31 12.27 -16.72
CA MET A 77 -4.08 13.71 -16.58
C MET A 77 -5.38 14.53 -16.61
N VAL A 78 -6.35 14.14 -17.44
CA VAL A 78 -7.68 14.75 -17.46
C VAL A 78 -8.46 14.42 -16.19
N ALA A 79 -8.37 13.19 -15.70
CA ALA A 79 -9.05 12.75 -14.48
C ALA A 79 -8.53 13.48 -13.22
N PHE A 80 -7.25 13.85 -13.18
CA PHE A 80 -6.71 14.71 -12.12
C PHE A 80 -7.40 16.10 -12.10
N GLN A 81 -7.79 16.63 -13.25
CA GLN A 81 -8.56 17.88 -13.31
C GLN A 81 -10.00 17.71 -12.79
N TRP A 82 -10.59 16.52 -12.87
CA TRP A 82 -11.91 16.23 -12.32
C TRP A 82 -11.91 16.17 -10.79
N GLY A 83 -10.76 15.88 -10.17
CA GLY A 83 -10.63 15.86 -8.71
C GLY A 83 -9.89 14.68 -8.12
N ILE A 84 -9.37 13.75 -8.93
CA ILE A 84 -8.45 12.74 -8.45
C ILE A 84 -7.18 13.44 -7.95
N SER A 85 -6.79 13.12 -6.72
CA SER A 85 -5.67 13.75 -6.04
C SER A 85 -4.66 12.74 -5.48
N HIS A 86 -4.90 11.46 -5.74
CA HIS A 86 -4.11 10.37 -5.18
C HIS A 86 -4.05 9.18 -6.14
N ALA A 87 -3.04 8.30 -5.97
CA ALA A 87 -2.90 7.04 -6.69
C ALA A 87 -2.72 5.88 -5.70
N THR A 88 -3.60 4.89 -5.79
CA THR A 88 -3.63 3.69 -4.97
C THR A 88 -2.49 2.77 -5.41
N HIS A 89 -1.72 2.21 -4.46
CA HIS A 89 -0.60 1.25 -4.65
C HIS A 89 0.08 1.35 -6.02
N THR A 90 0.63 2.54 -6.30
CA THR A 90 1.19 2.94 -7.59
C THR A 90 2.06 1.86 -8.23
N PHE A 91 1.89 1.62 -9.52
CA PHE A 91 2.40 0.56 -10.40
C PHE A 91 1.59 -0.75 -10.35
N ASN A 92 0.87 -1.06 -9.28
CA ASN A 92 0.11 -2.29 -9.16
C ASN A 92 -1.32 -2.09 -9.65
N GLY A 93 -1.91 -3.08 -10.33
CA GLY A 93 -3.22 -2.94 -10.94
C GLY A 93 -3.30 -1.81 -11.99
N MET A 94 -2.20 -1.48 -12.66
CA MET A 94 -2.08 -0.44 -13.66
C MET A 94 -1.35 -0.97 -14.89
N ASN A 95 -1.52 -0.29 -16.05
CA ASN A 95 -0.65 -0.54 -17.18
C ASN A 95 0.81 -0.14 -16.85
N PRO A 96 1.81 -0.85 -17.37
CA PRO A 96 3.21 -0.59 -17.03
C PRO A 96 3.68 0.77 -17.54
N LEU A 97 4.64 1.37 -16.83
CA LEU A 97 5.34 2.56 -17.29
C LEU A 97 6.19 2.21 -18.53
N HIS A 98 5.81 2.74 -19.67
CA HIS A 98 6.58 2.58 -20.92
C HIS A 98 6.94 3.95 -21.49
N HIS A 99 8.14 4.10 -22.05
CA HIS A 99 8.69 5.40 -22.49
C HIS A 99 7.89 6.07 -23.63
N ARG A 100 7.02 5.36 -24.36
CA ARG A 100 6.11 5.88 -25.38
C ARG A 100 4.63 5.79 -24.99
N ALA A 101 4.29 5.06 -23.94
CA ALA A 101 2.94 4.91 -23.41
C ALA A 101 3.03 4.92 -21.88
N PRO A 102 3.22 6.10 -21.24
CA PRO A 102 3.56 6.17 -19.81
C PRO A 102 2.46 5.70 -18.87
N GLY A 103 1.21 5.67 -19.34
CA GLY A 103 0.04 5.19 -18.61
C GLY A 103 -0.22 5.95 -17.31
N VAL A 104 -0.95 5.31 -16.40
CA VAL A 104 -1.25 5.85 -15.07
C VAL A 104 0.03 6.14 -14.27
N PRO A 105 1.03 5.23 -14.17
CA PRO A 105 2.24 5.50 -13.43
C PRO A 105 2.98 6.75 -13.93
N GLY A 106 3.07 6.93 -15.25
CA GLY A 106 3.71 8.13 -15.83
C GLY A 106 2.96 9.40 -15.51
N ALA A 107 1.62 9.39 -15.56
CA ALA A 107 0.80 10.52 -15.16
C ALA A 107 0.98 10.86 -13.67
N VAL A 108 1.00 9.85 -12.80
CA VAL A 108 1.26 10.03 -11.37
C VAL A 108 2.63 10.66 -11.15
N LEU A 109 3.68 10.14 -11.77
CA LEU A 109 5.04 10.66 -11.61
C LEU A 109 5.17 12.13 -12.05
N THR A 110 4.49 12.52 -13.13
CA THR A 110 4.59 13.87 -13.72
C THR A 110 3.61 14.89 -13.15
N ALA A 111 2.58 14.46 -12.39
CA ALA A 111 1.60 15.34 -11.77
C ALA A 111 2.02 15.76 -10.35
N PRO A 112 2.54 16.96 -10.12
CA PRO A 112 3.06 17.36 -8.80
C PRO A 112 1.97 17.47 -7.74
N GLY A 113 0.70 17.66 -8.12
CA GLY A 113 -0.44 17.75 -7.20
C GLY A 113 -0.99 16.42 -6.70
N VAL A 114 -0.60 15.31 -7.34
CA VAL A 114 -1.10 13.96 -7.03
C VAL A 114 -0.13 13.25 -6.10
N SER A 115 -0.62 12.74 -4.97
CA SER A 115 0.15 11.86 -4.08
C SER A 115 0.02 10.40 -4.49
N ALA A 116 0.90 9.57 -4.01
CA ALA A 116 1.01 8.16 -4.39
C ALA A 116 1.14 7.26 -3.18
N GLU A 117 0.57 6.07 -3.24
CA GLU A 117 0.83 4.99 -2.29
C GLU A 117 1.81 3.98 -2.87
N ILE A 118 2.53 3.30 -1.99
CA ILE A 118 3.29 2.10 -2.33
C ILE A 118 3.10 0.99 -1.29
N ILE A 119 3.13 -0.25 -1.73
CA ILE A 119 3.23 -1.45 -0.90
C ILE A 119 4.72 -1.79 -0.79
N ALA A 120 5.34 -1.46 0.35
CA ALA A 120 6.78 -1.54 0.57
C ALA A 120 7.18 -2.89 1.20
N ASP A 121 6.94 -4.00 0.48
CA ASP A 121 7.17 -5.37 0.94
C ASP A 121 8.29 -6.11 0.17
N GLY A 122 8.82 -5.49 -0.89
CA GLY A 122 9.83 -6.11 -1.76
C GLY A 122 9.28 -7.10 -2.80
N PHE A 123 7.97 -7.42 -2.76
CA PHE A 123 7.30 -8.23 -3.78
C PHE A 123 6.56 -7.35 -4.80
N HIS A 124 5.82 -6.34 -4.32
CA HIS A 124 5.02 -5.44 -5.15
C HIS A 124 5.85 -4.40 -5.87
N ILE A 125 6.98 -3.99 -5.30
CA ILE A 125 7.85 -2.96 -5.87
C ILE A 125 9.32 -3.25 -5.62
N HIS A 126 10.13 -3.08 -6.65
CA HIS A 126 11.59 -3.15 -6.53
C HIS A 126 12.13 -1.91 -5.79
N PRO A 127 13.16 -2.02 -4.91
CA PRO A 127 13.69 -0.90 -4.15
C PRO A 127 14.11 0.30 -5.01
N GLY A 128 14.71 0.05 -6.18
CA GLY A 128 15.08 1.10 -7.12
C GLY A 128 13.89 1.89 -7.66
N VAL A 129 12.73 1.25 -7.87
CA VAL A 129 11.49 1.91 -8.32
C VAL A 129 10.83 2.68 -7.17
N ALA A 130 10.85 2.12 -5.96
CA ALA A 130 10.39 2.82 -4.76
C ALA A 130 11.22 4.09 -4.50
N ARG A 131 12.55 4.01 -4.67
CA ARG A 131 13.46 5.16 -4.58
C ARG A 131 13.18 6.22 -5.65
N LEU A 132 12.93 5.80 -6.89
CA LEU A 132 12.53 6.72 -7.96
C LEU A 132 11.23 7.46 -7.61
N LEU A 133 10.21 6.72 -7.16
CA LEU A 133 8.93 7.30 -6.77
C LEU A 133 9.10 8.30 -5.62
N TRP A 134 9.89 7.95 -4.60
CA TRP A 134 10.19 8.86 -3.48
C TRP A 134 10.93 10.12 -3.94
N GLN A 135 11.94 10.00 -4.82
CA GLN A 135 12.67 11.15 -5.36
C GLN A 135 11.77 12.11 -6.13
N VAL A 136 10.80 11.57 -6.90
CA VAL A 136 9.89 12.37 -7.71
C VAL A 136 8.77 12.98 -6.87
N LYS A 137 8.19 12.22 -5.93
CA LYS A 137 7.06 12.67 -5.09
C LYS A 137 7.51 13.50 -3.90
N GLY A 138 8.73 13.28 -3.44
CA GLY A 138 9.26 13.92 -2.24
C GLY A 138 8.59 13.41 -0.95
N PRO A 139 9.02 13.96 0.20
CA PRO A 139 8.63 13.45 1.51
C PRO A 139 7.14 13.66 1.84
N ASP A 140 6.46 14.61 1.20
CA ASP A 140 5.08 14.98 1.58
C ASP A 140 3.98 14.32 0.76
N ARG A 141 4.33 13.61 -0.33
CA ARG A 141 3.35 13.10 -1.31
C ARG A 141 3.46 11.62 -1.61
N LEU A 142 4.30 10.92 -0.88
CA LEU A 142 4.36 9.47 -0.89
C LEU A 142 3.78 8.94 0.42
N LEU A 143 3.00 7.88 0.36
CA LEU A 143 2.39 7.21 1.50
C LEU A 143 2.75 5.72 1.46
N LEU A 144 2.92 5.11 2.63
CA LEU A 144 2.98 3.66 2.77
C LEU A 144 1.57 3.12 2.97
N VAL A 145 1.26 2.05 2.27
CA VAL A 145 0.05 1.25 2.46
C VAL A 145 0.46 -0.22 2.57
N THR A 146 -0.22 -0.97 3.39
CA THR A 146 0.04 -2.40 3.51
C THR A 146 -0.68 -3.20 2.44
N ASP A 147 -1.88 -2.80 2.09
CA ASP A 147 -2.80 -3.62 1.28
C ASP A 147 -2.94 -5.04 1.85
N ALA A 148 -2.99 -5.11 3.19
CA ALA A 148 -2.93 -6.35 3.95
C ALA A 148 -4.24 -7.13 3.84
N ILE A 149 -4.10 -8.43 3.60
CA ILE A 149 -5.23 -9.37 3.59
C ILE A 149 -5.38 -10.06 4.95
N ARG A 150 -6.44 -10.85 5.11
CA ARG A 150 -6.72 -11.59 6.35
C ARG A 150 -5.63 -12.59 6.77
N ALA A 151 -4.69 -12.90 5.88
CA ALA A 151 -3.57 -13.80 6.16
C ALA A 151 -2.38 -13.10 6.84
N THR A 152 -2.44 -11.79 7.06
CA THR A 152 -1.38 -11.04 7.75
C THR A 152 -1.20 -11.58 9.18
N ASP A 153 0.04 -11.81 9.58
CA ASP A 153 0.44 -12.43 10.85
C ASP A 153 -0.08 -13.88 11.07
N LEU A 154 -0.50 -14.54 9.99
CA LEU A 154 -0.84 -15.96 10.01
C LEU A 154 0.24 -16.77 9.29
N PRO A 155 0.35 -18.09 9.59
CA PRO A 155 1.30 -18.99 8.92
C PRO A 155 1.12 -19.04 7.40
N ASP A 156 2.17 -19.44 6.68
CA ASP A 156 2.05 -19.79 5.27
C ASP A 156 0.94 -20.82 5.08
N GLY A 157 0.15 -20.67 4.01
CA GLY A 157 -1.00 -21.54 3.76
C GLY A 157 -1.99 -20.96 2.75
N ARG A 158 -3.15 -21.59 2.68
CA ARG A 158 -4.22 -21.20 1.77
C ARG A 158 -5.32 -20.44 2.51
N TYR A 159 -5.73 -19.31 1.94
CA TYR A 159 -6.72 -18.39 2.50
C TYR A 159 -7.77 -17.98 1.46
N ASP A 160 -8.89 -17.45 1.92
CA ASP A 160 -9.92 -16.84 1.06
C ASP A 160 -9.76 -15.31 1.03
N LEU A 161 -9.88 -14.75 -0.16
CA LEU A 161 -9.96 -13.31 -0.39
C LEU A 161 -11.15 -13.00 -1.31
N GLY A 162 -12.30 -12.65 -0.73
CA GLY A 162 -13.48 -12.27 -1.50
C GLY A 162 -14.00 -13.38 -2.43
N GLY A 163 -13.91 -14.65 -2.00
CA GLY A 163 -14.30 -15.82 -2.77
C GLY A 163 -13.22 -16.33 -3.74
N LEU A 164 -12.05 -15.74 -3.75
CA LEU A 164 -10.87 -16.22 -4.47
C LEU A 164 -9.90 -16.91 -3.52
N GLU A 165 -9.35 -18.05 -3.92
CA GLU A 165 -8.30 -18.73 -3.14
C GLU A 165 -6.95 -18.02 -3.33
N VAL A 166 -6.24 -17.82 -2.21
CA VAL A 166 -4.91 -17.19 -2.15
C VAL A 166 -3.94 -18.12 -1.44
N ASP A 167 -2.80 -18.40 -2.05
CA ASP A 167 -1.69 -19.10 -1.44
C ASP A 167 -0.67 -18.08 -0.89
N VAL A 168 -0.33 -18.22 0.40
CA VAL A 168 0.75 -17.45 1.05
C VAL A 168 1.95 -18.36 1.21
N VAL A 169 3.09 -17.94 0.65
CA VAL A 169 4.35 -18.65 0.74
C VAL A 169 5.48 -17.65 0.93
N GLY A 170 6.24 -17.79 2.02
CA GLY A 170 7.35 -16.90 2.35
C GLY A 170 6.94 -15.43 2.46
N GLY A 171 5.72 -15.17 2.95
CA GLY A 171 5.16 -13.84 3.09
C GLY A 171 4.59 -13.23 1.80
N ALA A 172 4.72 -13.89 0.64
CA ALA A 172 4.10 -13.44 -0.61
C ALA A 172 2.72 -14.09 -0.79
N ALA A 173 1.67 -13.28 -0.90
CA ALA A 173 0.32 -13.71 -1.19
C ALA A 173 0.06 -13.69 -2.70
N ARG A 174 -0.44 -14.79 -3.28
CA ARG A 174 -0.77 -14.91 -4.71
C ARG A 174 -2.10 -15.61 -4.90
N LEU A 175 -2.81 -15.28 -5.98
CA LEU A 175 -3.98 -16.06 -6.39
C LEU A 175 -3.56 -17.52 -6.62
N ALA A 176 -4.32 -18.46 -6.09
CA ALA A 176 -3.99 -19.88 -6.16
C ALA A 176 -3.76 -20.35 -7.61
N GLY A 177 -2.58 -20.94 -7.84
CA GLY A 177 -2.16 -21.39 -9.17
C GLY A 177 -1.79 -20.29 -10.16
N GLN A 178 -1.58 -19.05 -9.72
CA GLN A 178 -1.21 -17.90 -10.55
C GLN A 178 -0.01 -17.15 -9.96
N GLU A 179 0.66 -16.34 -10.80
CA GLU A 179 1.73 -15.43 -10.36
C GLU A 179 1.19 -14.07 -9.85
N THR A 180 -0.10 -13.82 -9.99
CA THR A 180 -0.74 -12.56 -9.60
C THR A 180 -0.69 -12.39 -8.08
N LEU A 181 -0.06 -11.31 -7.61
CA LEU A 181 -0.09 -10.93 -6.20
C LEU A 181 -1.51 -10.59 -5.77
N ALA A 182 -1.85 -10.94 -4.54
CA ALA A 182 -3.20 -10.85 -3.99
C ALA A 182 -3.19 -10.10 -2.65
N GLY A 183 -3.09 -8.77 -2.72
CA GLY A 183 -2.77 -7.94 -1.58
C GLY A 183 -1.46 -8.38 -0.92
N SER A 184 -1.27 -8.10 0.35
CA SER A 184 -0.03 -8.43 1.05
C SER A 184 -0.28 -9.08 2.42
N THR A 185 0.80 -9.59 3.02
CA THR A 185 0.88 -9.93 4.43
C THR A 185 1.73 -8.91 5.20
N LEU A 186 1.97 -7.76 4.58
CA LEU A 186 2.81 -6.69 5.12
C LEU A 186 2.16 -6.03 6.32
N THR A 187 2.93 -5.79 7.37
CA THR A 187 2.58 -4.89 8.46
C THR A 187 3.23 -3.52 8.26
N LEU A 188 2.68 -2.47 8.86
CA LEU A 188 3.14 -1.11 8.54
C LEU A 188 4.54 -0.81 9.08
N GLU A 189 4.93 -1.38 10.23
CA GLU A 189 6.29 -1.26 10.75
C GLU A 189 7.32 -1.96 9.85
N ARG A 190 6.96 -3.11 9.25
CA ARG A 190 7.83 -3.78 8.26
C ARG A 190 7.97 -2.95 6.98
N ALA A 191 6.91 -2.25 6.57
CA ALA A 191 6.99 -1.31 5.45
C ALA A 191 7.97 -0.16 5.76
N VAL A 192 7.91 0.39 6.98
CA VAL A 192 8.86 1.42 7.45
C VAL A 192 10.28 0.88 7.46
N ALA A 193 10.51 -0.30 8.05
CA ALA A 193 11.83 -0.95 8.08
C ALA A 193 12.39 -1.16 6.66
N TRP A 194 11.57 -1.68 5.75
CA TRP A 194 11.99 -1.91 4.37
C TRP A 194 12.38 -0.60 3.64
N MET A 195 11.66 0.50 3.88
CA MET A 195 12.01 1.81 3.30
C MET A 195 13.36 2.32 3.84
N VAL A 196 13.68 2.05 5.10
CA VAL A 196 14.99 2.40 5.69
C VAL A 196 16.09 1.50 5.11
N GLU A 197 15.92 0.19 5.16
CA GLU A 197 16.95 -0.80 4.86
C GLU A 197 17.21 -0.95 3.37
N ALA A 198 16.15 -1.11 2.57
CA ALA A 198 16.26 -1.42 1.15
C ALA A 198 16.26 -0.17 0.25
N VAL A 199 15.55 0.89 0.64
CA VAL A 199 15.46 2.13 -0.15
C VAL A 199 16.45 3.19 0.33
N GLY A 200 16.87 3.14 1.61
CA GLY A 200 17.86 4.03 2.20
C GLY A 200 17.29 5.37 2.65
N LEU A 201 16.04 5.40 3.10
CA LEU A 201 15.45 6.56 3.76
C LEU A 201 15.95 6.65 5.21
N SER A 202 15.95 7.85 5.78
CA SER A 202 16.04 7.97 7.24
C SER A 202 14.76 7.44 7.89
N LEU A 203 14.85 7.00 9.15
CA LEU A 203 13.68 6.54 9.91
C LEU A 203 12.59 7.63 9.96
N ALA A 204 12.97 8.88 10.16
CA ALA A 204 12.02 9.99 10.22
C ALA A 204 11.25 10.17 8.90
N GLU A 205 11.92 10.05 7.75
CA GLU A 205 11.27 10.09 6.44
C GLU A 205 10.33 8.90 6.26
N ALA A 206 10.77 7.67 6.55
CA ALA A 206 9.94 6.48 6.41
C ALA A 206 8.70 6.52 7.31
N VAL A 207 8.84 6.96 8.57
CA VAL A 207 7.72 7.14 9.51
C VAL A 207 6.76 8.23 9.02
N GLN A 208 7.25 9.33 8.44
CA GLN A 208 6.40 10.36 7.86
C GLN A 208 5.47 9.79 6.78
N LEU A 209 5.97 8.88 5.92
CA LEU A 209 5.18 8.24 4.87
C LEU A 209 4.06 7.35 5.45
N ALA A 210 4.28 6.75 6.62
CA ALA A 210 3.33 5.84 7.28
C ALA A 210 2.32 6.58 8.20
N SER A 211 2.60 7.80 8.61
CA SER A 211 1.89 8.48 9.70
C SER A 211 1.38 9.86 9.30
N LEU A 212 2.27 10.85 9.16
CA LEU A 212 1.86 12.24 8.94
C LEU A 212 1.24 12.45 7.55
N ASN A 213 1.76 11.82 6.52
CA ASN A 213 1.24 11.98 5.17
C ASN A 213 -0.20 11.44 5.01
N PRO A 214 -0.51 10.19 5.45
CA PRO A 214 -1.91 9.75 5.45
C PRO A 214 -2.81 10.61 6.34
N ALA A 215 -2.34 11.10 7.49
CA ALA A 215 -3.10 12.01 8.34
C ALA A 215 -3.41 13.35 7.62
N ARG A 216 -2.45 13.92 6.89
CA ARG A 216 -2.66 15.11 6.07
C ARG A 216 -3.68 14.86 4.95
N ARG A 217 -3.58 13.73 4.27
CA ARG A 217 -4.51 13.37 3.19
C ARG A 217 -5.95 13.22 3.68
N LEU A 218 -6.13 12.64 4.85
CA LEU A 218 -7.44 12.47 5.49
C LEU A 218 -7.94 13.71 6.23
N GLY A 219 -7.14 14.80 6.28
CA GLY A 219 -7.51 16.04 6.97
C GLY A 219 -7.52 15.93 8.50
N VAL A 220 -6.81 14.93 9.06
CA VAL A 220 -6.75 14.67 10.52
C VAL A 220 -5.37 14.98 11.14
N ALA A 221 -4.48 15.60 10.37
CA ALA A 221 -3.13 15.93 10.83
C ALA A 221 -3.09 16.92 12.00
N HIS A 222 -4.18 17.64 12.27
CA HIS A 222 -4.33 18.47 13.47
C HIS A 222 -4.44 17.66 14.77
N ARG A 223 -4.73 16.35 14.67
CA ARG A 223 -4.89 15.43 15.82
C ARG A 223 -3.91 14.29 15.83
N LEU A 224 -3.46 13.82 14.65
CA LEU A 224 -2.71 12.57 14.45
C LEU A 224 -1.50 12.80 13.55
N GLY A 225 -0.58 11.82 13.54
CA GLY A 225 0.48 11.70 12.55
C GLY A 225 1.80 12.34 12.93
N SER A 226 1.90 13.07 14.03
CA SER A 226 3.16 13.60 14.57
C SER A 226 3.09 13.78 16.09
N LEU A 227 4.25 13.86 16.72
CA LEU A 227 4.41 14.09 18.18
C LEU A 227 4.44 15.60 18.43
N GLU A 228 3.28 16.18 18.70
CA GLU A 228 3.12 17.59 18.98
C GLU A 228 2.15 17.79 20.14
N VAL A 229 2.39 18.83 20.95
CA VAL A 229 1.51 19.19 22.07
C VAL A 229 0.11 19.49 21.53
N GLY A 230 -0.91 18.89 22.16
CA GLY A 230 -2.32 19.06 21.78
C GLY A 230 -2.84 18.01 20.78
N LYS A 231 -2.01 17.13 20.27
CA LYS A 231 -2.45 15.97 19.47
C LYS A 231 -2.83 14.79 20.37
N ASP A 232 -3.61 13.87 19.80
CA ASP A 232 -3.98 12.63 20.45
C ASP A 232 -2.70 11.84 20.81
N ALA A 233 -2.61 11.30 22.01
CA ALA A 233 -1.49 10.46 22.44
C ALA A 233 -1.60 9.06 21.82
N SER A 234 -1.57 8.99 20.47
CA SER A 234 -1.53 7.74 19.69
C SER A 234 -0.10 7.54 19.22
N LEU A 235 0.62 6.65 19.88
CA LEU A 235 2.07 6.51 19.79
C LEU A 235 2.46 5.06 19.57
N VAL A 236 3.56 4.85 18.86
CA VAL A 236 4.21 3.55 18.73
C VAL A 236 5.65 3.70 19.21
N LEU A 237 6.10 2.79 20.07
CA LEU A 237 7.50 2.64 20.46
C LEU A 237 8.10 1.49 19.66
N LEU A 238 9.20 1.77 18.97
CA LEU A 238 9.96 0.79 18.22
C LEU A 238 11.29 0.50 18.95
N ASP A 239 11.79 -0.73 18.83
CA ASP A 239 13.16 -1.06 19.22
C ASP A 239 14.18 -0.71 18.09
N ASP A 240 15.46 -0.98 18.35
CA ASP A 240 16.54 -0.72 17.39
C ASP A 240 16.42 -1.56 16.10
N ALA A 241 15.67 -2.67 16.15
CA ALA A 241 15.34 -3.50 14.98
C ALA A 241 14.01 -3.08 14.31
N LEU A 242 13.47 -1.92 14.68
CA LEU A 242 12.22 -1.34 14.19
C LEU A 242 10.99 -2.19 14.43
N ARG A 243 11.02 -3.10 15.43
CA ARG A 243 9.85 -3.88 15.85
C ARG A 243 9.02 -3.11 16.85
N VAL A 244 7.70 -3.24 16.78
CA VAL A 244 6.78 -2.59 17.73
C VAL A 244 6.94 -3.20 19.11
N ARG A 245 7.24 -2.36 20.11
CA ARG A 245 7.34 -2.75 21.53
C ARG A 245 6.15 -2.27 22.33
N LEU A 246 5.55 -1.16 21.94
CA LEU A 246 4.40 -0.61 22.65
C LEU A 246 3.54 0.20 21.68
N THR A 247 2.22 0.09 21.82
CA THR A 247 1.27 0.94 21.11
C THR A 247 0.29 1.58 22.06
N LEU A 248 0.21 2.91 22.01
CA LEU A 248 -0.81 3.71 22.69
C LEU A 248 -1.83 4.23 21.68
N ARG A 249 -3.09 4.19 22.04
CA ARG A 249 -4.19 4.85 21.33
C ARG A 249 -4.89 5.82 22.25
N GLN A 250 -4.78 7.11 21.96
CA GLN A 250 -5.35 8.19 22.77
C GLN A 250 -4.94 8.12 24.26
N GLY A 251 -3.67 7.72 24.51
CA GLY A 251 -3.12 7.56 25.87
C GLY A 251 -3.40 6.19 26.51
N GLU A 252 -4.22 5.36 25.92
CA GLU A 252 -4.51 4.01 26.40
C GLU A 252 -3.52 3.01 25.79
N LEU A 253 -2.90 2.17 26.62
CA LEU A 253 -2.03 1.09 26.20
C LEU A 253 -2.88 -0.01 25.56
N ILE A 254 -2.65 -0.29 24.25
CA ILE A 254 -3.40 -1.31 23.51
C ILE A 254 -2.52 -2.49 23.06
N TYR A 255 -1.19 -2.33 23.11
CA TYR A 255 -0.23 -3.41 22.84
C TYR A 255 1.03 -3.20 23.67
N ASP A 256 1.51 -4.29 24.30
CA ASP A 256 2.77 -4.36 25.04
C ASP A 256 3.50 -5.63 24.60
N GLY A 257 4.58 -5.44 23.81
CA GLY A 257 5.41 -6.52 23.26
C GLY A 257 6.40 -7.14 24.24
N GLN A 258 6.30 -6.87 25.57
CA GLN A 258 7.21 -7.48 26.55
C GLN A 258 6.99 -8.99 26.73
N GLY A 259 5.91 -9.54 26.16
CA GLY A 259 5.64 -10.99 26.18
C GLY A 259 6.48 -11.83 25.22
N ASP A 260 7.05 -11.22 24.18
CA ASP A 260 7.73 -11.96 23.11
C ASP A 260 9.21 -12.28 23.41
N GLU A 261 9.78 -11.77 24.51
CA GLU A 261 11.19 -12.03 24.87
C GLU A 261 11.47 -13.49 25.31
N PHE A 262 10.44 -14.28 25.58
CA PHE A 262 10.60 -15.65 26.08
C PHE A 262 10.57 -16.72 24.97
N GLU A 263 10.08 -16.45 23.76
CA GLU A 263 10.03 -17.45 22.69
C GLU A 263 11.31 -17.49 21.83
N ASP A 264 11.99 -16.38 21.61
CA ASP A 264 13.26 -16.35 20.84
C ASP A 264 14.42 -17.01 21.57
N ALA A 265 14.39 -17.11 22.91
CA ALA A 265 15.40 -17.80 23.71
C ALA A 265 15.27 -19.33 23.68
N ALA A 266 14.11 -19.86 23.28
CA ALA A 266 13.85 -21.31 23.25
C ALA A 266 14.28 -21.99 21.93
N HIS A 267 14.54 -21.21 20.86
CA HIS A 267 14.96 -21.75 19.55
C HIS A 267 16.45 -21.56 19.23
N GLY A 268 17.23 -20.99 20.14
CA GLY A 268 18.66 -20.71 19.99
C GLY A 268 19.62 -21.78 20.57
N GLY A 269 19.20 -23.01 20.67
CA GLY A 269 20.04 -24.04 21.28
C GLY A 269 19.93 -25.44 20.67
N ALA A 270 20.52 -25.69 19.50
CA ALA A 270 21.11 -26.98 19.17
C ALA A 270 21.74 -26.97 17.77
N GLY A 271 23.06 -27.27 17.71
CA GLY A 271 23.66 -27.91 16.53
C GLY A 271 24.79 -27.18 15.84
N ALA A 272 25.89 -27.00 16.53
CA ALA A 272 27.19 -27.04 15.85
C ALA A 272 27.45 -28.47 15.38
N LEU A 273 27.61 -28.68 14.10
CA LEU A 273 28.36 -29.83 13.57
C LEU A 273 29.15 -29.40 12.35
N ASP A 274 30.42 -29.71 12.44
CA ASP A 274 31.50 -29.56 11.48
C ASP A 274 31.16 -30.12 10.10
N GLY A 275 31.63 -29.41 9.05
CA GLY A 275 31.62 -29.88 7.68
C GLY A 275 32.56 -29.06 6.82
N GLU A 276 33.65 -29.64 6.40
CA GLU A 276 34.76 -29.10 5.63
C GLU A 276 34.37 -28.51 4.27
N PRO A 277 35.22 -27.67 3.67
CA PRO A 277 34.95 -27.00 2.40
C PRO A 277 35.25 -27.90 1.20
N SER A 278 34.34 -28.03 0.26
CA SER A 278 34.62 -28.63 -1.04
C SER A 278 34.57 -27.59 -2.16
N GLU A 279 35.72 -27.39 -2.74
CA GLU A 279 36.13 -27.10 -4.12
C GLU A 279 35.26 -26.16 -5.00
N MET A 280 35.95 -25.09 -5.39
CA MET A 280 35.68 -24.27 -6.57
C MET A 280 35.46 -25.10 -7.85
N LEU A 281 34.50 -24.77 -8.61
CA LEU A 281 34.51 -24.93 -10.07
C LEU A 281 34.14 -23.62 -10.73
N ASP A 282 35.16 -23.05 -11.37
CA ASP A 282 35.06 -22.02 -12.37
C ASP A 282 34.18 -22.49 -13.55
N HIS A 283 33.25 -21.67 -13.98
CA HIS A 283 32.81 -21.59 -15.36
C HIS A 283 32.55 -20.15 -15.76
N GLU A 284 33.53 -19.61 -16.47
CA GLU A 284 33.36 -18.49 -17.41
C GLU A 284 32.41 -18.86 -18.56
N GLU A 285 31.94 -17.80 -19.16
CA GLU A 285 31.32 -17.59 -20.50
C GLU A 285 29.80 -17.46 -20.53
N ALA A 286 29.44 -16.29 -20.83
CA ALA A 286 29.08 -15.57 -22.06
C ALA A 286 27.57 -15.35 -22.28
N TYR A 287 27.33 -14.12 -22.50
CA TYR A 287 26.29 -13.28 -23.15
C TYR A 287 25.31 -12.56 -22.23
#